data_727823e283502ddd0a6ae62be354b469
#
_entry.id   727823e283502ddd0a6ae62be354b469
#
_cell.length_a   1.000
_cell.length_b   1.000
_cell.length_c   1.000
_cell.angle_alpha   90.00
_cell.angle_beta   90.00
_cell.angle_gamma   90.00
#
_symmetry.space_group_name_H-M   'P 1'
#
loop_
_entity.id
_entity.type
_entity.pdbx_description
1 polymer ?
#
loop_
_entity_poly.entity_id
_entity_poly.type
_entity_poly.pdbx_seq_one_letter_code
_entity_poly.pdbx_strand_id
1 'polypeptide(L)'
;RWPYSGAITYVFTHDVSMTDTMDIKFTNANPCQLVNKLKTEIGKNIWICGGADVINQLMKEDLIDIFHISIIPVILGGGTKLFEETDDMINLELVNILNYNGIVEVVYERR
;
A
#
# COMPACT_ATOMS: atom_id res chain seq x y z
N ARG A 1 -5.30 -12.70 -16.66
CA ARG A 1 -3.86 -12.79 -16.35
C ARG A 1 -3.52 -11.87 -15.18
N TRP A 2 -2.70 -12.38 -14.28
CA TRP A 2 -2.25 -11.61 -13.11
C TRP A 2 -1.29 -10.49 -13.54
N PRO A 3 -1.63 -9.20 -13.29
CA PRO A 3 -0.84 -8.09 -13.83
C PRO A 3 0.52 -7.89 -13.14
N TYR A 4 0.75 -8.55 -12.01
CA TYR A 4 1.97 -8.41 -11.22
C TYR A 4 2.90 -9.63 -11.34
N SER A 5 2.79 -10.39 -12.43
CA SER A 5 3.67 -11.54 -12.67
C SER A 5 5.14 -11.07 -12.69
N GLY A 6 6.03 -11.90 -12.14
CA GLY A 6 7.43 -11.53 -11.96
C GLY A 6 7.77 -10.95 -10.60
N ALA A 7 6.76 -10.62 -9.79
CA ALA A 7 6.93 -10.20 -8.40
C ALA A 7 6.19 -11.17 -7.49
N ILE A 8 6.68 -11.38 -6.27
CA ILE A 8 5.96 -12.16 -5.27
C ILE A 8 4.87 -11.25 -4.68
N THR A 9 3.63 -11.69 -4.76
CA THR A 9 2.47 -10.96 -4.25
C THR A 9 1.93 -11.66 -3.01
N TYR A 10 1.77 -10.90 -1.93
CA TYR A 10 1.13 -11.36 -0.70
C TYR A 10 -0.29 -10.79 -0.66
N VAL A 11 -1.27 -11.67 -0.49
CA VAL A 11 -2.68 -11.28 -0.38
C VAL A 11 -3.14 -11.59 1.04
N PHE A 12 -3.53 -10.54 1.78
CA PHE A 12 -4.05 -10.69 3.13
C PHE A 12 -5.52 -11.07 3.08
N THR A 13 -5.85 -12.19 3.70
CA THR A 13 -7.21 -12.72 3.68
C THR A 13 -7.45 -13.58 4.92
N HIS A 14 -8.71 -13.63 5.36
CA HIS A 14 -9.15 -14.55 6.40
C HIS A 14 -9.70 -15.85 5.82
N ASP A 15 -9.77 -15.96 4.50
CA ASP A 15 -10.25 -17.15 3.81
C ASP A 15 -9.13 -18.17 3.68
N VAL A 16 -9.17 -19.20 4.54
CA VAL A 16 -8.15 -20.24 4.57
C VAL A 16 -8.28 -21.26 3.44
N SER A 17 -9.34 -21.17 2.61
CA SER A 17 -9.50 -22.04 1.46
C SER A 17 -8.66 -21.63 0.26
N MET A 18 -8.10 -20.41 0.28
CA MET A 18 -7.27 -19.92 -0.80
C MET A 18 -5.92 -20.64 -0.83
N THR A 19 -5.50 -21.01 -2.02
CA THR A 19 -4.29 -21.80 -2.23
C THR A 19 -3.19 -20.96 -2.89
N ASP A 20 -1.99 -21.02 -2.34
CA ASP A 20 -0.85 -20.31 -2.88
C ASP A 20 -0.49 -20.82 -4.28
N THR A 21 -0.03 -19.90 -5.13
CA THR A 21 0.61 -20.20 -6.39
C THR A 21 2.07 -19.80 -6.33
N MET A 22 2.82 -19.96 -7.44
CA MET A 22 4.23 -19.61 -7.48
C MET A 22 4.48 -18.14 -7.12
N ASP A 23 3.62 -17.21 -7.62
CA ASP A 23 3.81 -15.78 -7.48
C ASP A 23 2.86 -15.14 -6.47
N ILE A 24 1.83 -15.86 -6.03
CA ILE A 24 0.79 -15.31 -5.14
C ILE A 24 0.74 -16.15 -3.87
N LYS A 25 0.94 -15.49 -2.74
CA LYS A 25 0.87 -16.11 -1.42
C LYS A 25 -0.29 -15.47 -0.64
N PHE A 26 -1.21 -16.30 -0.19
CA PHE A 26 -2.32 -15.87 0.65
C PHE A 26 -1.94 -16.03 2.12
N THR A 27 -2.21 -15.02 2.91
CA THR A 27 -1.85 -15.04 4.31
C THR A 27 -2.90 -14.34 5.16
N ASN A 28 -3.10 -14.82 6.39
CA ASN A 28 -3.88 -14.12 7.41
C ASN A 28 -2.98 -13.46 8.46
N ALA A 29 -1.70 -13.38 8.20
CA ALA A 29 -0.74 -12.76 9.10
C ALA A 29 -0.99 -11.26 9.22
N ASN A 30 -0.48 -10.67 10.29
CA ASN A 30 -0.54 -9.22 10.47
C ASN A 30 0.33 -8.53 9.42
N PRO A 31 -0.22 -7.55 8.66
CA PRO A 31 0.56 -6.85 7.63
C PRO A 31 1.85 -6.22 8.16
N CYS A 32 1.81 -5.64 9.36
CA CYS A 32 2.99 -5.01 9.94
C CYS A 32 4.10 -6.02 10.23
N GLN A 33 3.75 -7.20 10.70
CA GLN A 33 4.73 -8.26 10.95
C GLN A 33 5.37 -8.73 9.64
N LEU A 34 4.57 -8.93 8.60
CA LEU A 34 5.10 -9.35 7.30
C LEU A 34 6.03 -8.30 6.70
N VAL A 35 5.62 -7.03 6.71
CA VAL A 35 6.45 -5.94 6.15
C VAL A 35 7.75 -5.80 6.94
N ASN A 36 7.70 -5.86 8.26
CA ASN A 36 8.93 -5.83 9.07
C ASN A 36 9.88 -6.96 8.72
N LYS A 37 9.35 -8.16 8.52
CA LYS A 37 10.15 -9.31 8.10
C LYS A 37 10.78 -9.07 6.72
N LEU A 38 9.99 -8.62 5.76
CA LEU A 38 10.48 -8.38 4.40
C LEU A 38 11.54 -7.27 4.35
N LYS A 39 11.43 -6.25 5.19
CA LYS A 39 12.41 -5.17 5.26
C LYS A 39 13.78 -5.66 5.77
N THR A 40 13.84 -6.76 6.48
CA THR A 40 15.10 -7.34 6.96
C THR A 40 15.76 -8.25 5.92
N GLU A 41 15.03 -8.61 4.87
CA GLU A 41 15.53 -9.49 3.83
C GLU A 41 16.19 -8.69 2.71
N ILE A 42 17.14 -9.30 2.01
CA ILE A 42 17.76 -8.70 0.84
C ILE A 42 16.76 -8.73 -0.30
N GLY A 43 16.49 -7.58 -0.90
CA GLY A 43 15.54 -7.49 -1.99
C GLY A 43 15.34 -6.06 -2.45
N LYS A 44 14.42 -5.90 -3.40
CA LYS A 44 14.05 -4.60 -3.94
C LYS A 44 12.95 -3.97 -3.10
N ASN A 45 12.42 -2.85 -3.58
CA ASN A 45 11.36 -2.12 -2.89
C ASN A 45 10.13 -2.98 -2.67
N ILE A 46 9.44 -2.72 -1.57
CA ILE A 46 8.16 -3.34 -1.23
C ILE A 46 7.07 -2.38 -1.70
N TRP A 47 6.19 -2.85 -2.56
CA TRP A 47 5.08 -2.06 -3.09
C TRP A 47 3.78 -2.46 -2.39
N ILE A 48 3.17 -1.48 -1.72
CA ILE A 48 1.89 -1.65 -1.02
C ILE A 48 0.78 -1.13 -1.93
N CYS A 49 0.00 -2.05 -2.52
CA CYS A 49 -1.10 -1.66 -3.40
C CYS A 49 -2.37 -1.23 -2.65
N GLY A 50 -2.52 -1.67 -1.42
CA GLY A 50 -3.71 -1.38 -0.64
C GLY A 50 -4.40 -2.69 -0.20
N GLY A 51 -5.66 -2.78 0.21
CA GLY A 51 -6.56 -1.58 0.34
C GLY A 51 -6.29 -0.68 1.54
N ALA A 52 -7.27 0.16 1.81
CA ALA A 52 -7.17 1.20 2.83
C ALA A 52 -6.87 0.63 4.23
N ASP A 53 -7.46 -0.50 4.59
CA ASP A 53 -7.22 -1.12 5.90
C ASP A 53 -5.75 -1.51 6.08
N VAL A 54 -5.14 -2.15 5.07
CA VAL A 54 -3.73 -2.51 5.11
C VAL A 54 -2.85 -1.26 5.20
N ILE A 55 -3.15 -0.24 4.40
CA ILE A 55 -2.41 1.02 4.40
C ILE A 55 -2.47 1.67 5.78
N ASN A 56 -3.65 1.75 6.39
CA ASN A 56 -3.81 2.40 7.69
C ASN A 56 -3.11 1.63 8.81
N GLN A 57 -3.11 0.29 8.77
CA GLN A 57 -2.36 -0.51 9.72
C GLN A 57 -0.86 -0.23 9.63
N LEU A 58 -0.32 -0.19 8.41
CA LEU A 58 1.10 0.07 8.18
C LEU A 58 1.50 1.50 8.57
N MET A 59 0.62 2.47 8.32
CA MET A 59 0.86 3.86 8.72
C MET A 59 0.96 4.03 10.23
N LYS A 60 0.14 3.34 10.99
CA LYS A 60 0.17 3.40 12.46
C LYS A 60 1.50 2.92 13.04
N GLU A 61 2.18 2.03 12.33
CA GLU A 61 3.48 1.48 12.73
C GLU A 61 4.65 2.16 12.00
N ASP A 62 4.40 3.27 11.30
CA ASP A 62 5.42 4.03 10.55
C ASP A 62 6.19 3.16 9.54
N LEU A 63 5.51 2.24 8.87
CA LEU A 63 6.13 1.29 7.95
C LEU A 63 6.06 1.71 6.48
N ILE A 64 5.36 2.81 6.16
CA ILE A 64 5.31 3.34 4.80
C ILE A 64 6.30 4.49 4.69
N ASP A 65 7.24 4.37 3.77
CA ASP A 65 8.30 5.35 3.57
C ASP A 65 7.96 6.37 2.50
N ILE A 66 7.34 5.92 1.41
CA ILE A 66 7.01 6.74 0.25
C ILE A 66 5.53 6.54 -0.09
N PHE A 67 4.83 7.65 -0.31
CA PHE A 67 3.41 7.65 -0.65
C PHE A 67 3.24 8.15 -2.08
N HIS A 68 2.67 7.30 -2.95
CA HIS A 68 2.22 7.68 -4.29
C HIS A 68 0.70 7.82 -4.25
N ILE A 69 0.21 9.04 -4.34
CA ILE A 69 -1.23 9.32 -4.23
C ILE A 69 -1.72 9.88 -5.56
N SER A 70 -2.65 9.17 -6.18
CA SER A 70 -3.26 9.59 -7.44
C SER A 70 -4.58 10.30 -7.18
N ILE A 71 -4.74 11.47 -7.77
CA ILE A 71 -5.98 12.23 -7.70
C ILE A 71 -6.68 12.07 -9.05
N ILE A 72 -7.77 11.32 -9.02
CA ILE A 72 -8.57 11.03 -10.21
C ILE A 72 -9.59 12.17 -10.40
N PRO A 73 -9.81 12.65 -11.63
CA PRO A 73 -10.70 13.80 -11.87
C PRO A 73 -12.19 13.40 -11.81
N VAL A 74 -12.60 12.84 -10.66
CA VAL A 74 -13.98 12.42 -10.39
C VAL A 74 -14.35 12.82 -8.99
N ILE A 75 -15.52 13.38 -8.83
CA ILE A 75 -16.11 13.63 -7.52
C ILE A 75 -16.98 12.44 -7.18
N LEU A 76 -16.49 11.60 -6.27
CA LEU A 76 -17.14 10.32 -5.99
C LEU A 76 -18.42 10.47 -5.16
N GLY A 77 -18.50 11.50 -4.32
CA GLY A 77 -19.67 11.76 -3.47
C GLY A 77 -19.77 10.89 -2.23
N GLY A 78 -19.02 9.79 -2.18
CA GLY A 78 -19.00 8.87 -1.05
C GLY A 78 -17.99 7.77 -1.30
N GLY A 79 -17.90 6.81 -0.40
CA GLY A 79 -17.00 5.69 -0.55
C GLY A 79 -16.10 5.49 0.67
N THR A 80 -15.14 4.59 0.55
CA THR A 80 -14.19 4.27 1.61
C THR A 80 -13.07 5.31 1.66
N LYS A 81 -12.80 5.84 2.83
CA LYS A 81 -11.70 6.79 3.02
C LYS A 81 -10.37 6.06 2.90
N LEU A 82 -9.42 6.66 2.18
CA LEU A 82 -8.07 6.11 2.08
C LEU A 82 -7.35 6.19 3.43
N PHE A 83 -7.47 7.33 4.11
CA PHE A 83 -6.84 7.54 5.41
C PHE A 83 -7.90 7.67 6.49
N GLU A 84 -7.75 6.89 7.57
CA GLU A 84 -8.60 6.97 8.75
C GLU A 84 -8.17 8.12 9.65
N GLU A 85 -9.06 8.53 10.55
CA GLU A 85 -8.70 9.47 11.61
C GLU A 85 -7.67 8.83 12.53
N THR A 86 -6.65 9.60 12.87
CA THR A 86 -5.60 9.18 13.82
C THR A 86 -5.37 10.30 14.84
N ASP A 87 -4.81 9.95 15.98
CA ASP A 87 -4.44 10.94 17.00
C ASP A 87 -3.15 11.66 16.64
N ASP A 88 -2.33 11.06 15.78
CA ASP A 88 -1.03 11.59 15.41
C ASP A 88 -1.04 12.16 14.00
N MET A 89 -0.35 13.28 13.85
CA MET A 89 -0.13 13.91 12.56
C MET A 89 1.12 13.34 11.92
N ILE A 90 1.03 12.99 10.64
CA ILE A 90 2.18 12.50 9.87
C ILE A 90 2.61 13.59 8.90
N ASN A 91 3.82 14.10 9.07
CA ASN A 91 4.37 15.14 8.20
C ASN A 91 5.04 14.51 7.00
N LEU A 92 4.71 15.01 5.82
CA LEU A 92 5.24 14.52 4.55
C LEU A 92 5.98 15.62 3.82
N GLU A 93 6.91 15.25 2.98
CA GLU A 93 7.66 16.14 2.11
C GLU A 93 7.36 15.79 0.66
N LEU A 94 7.03 16.80 -0.15
CA LEU A 94 6.75 16.59 -1.56
C LEU A 94 8.05 16.30 -2.32
N VAL A 95 8.07 15.16 -3.02
CA VAL A 95 9.22 14.71 -3.80
C VAL A 95 9.00 14.92 -5.29
N ASN A 96 7.80 14.66 -5.79
CA ASN A 96 7.51 14.74 -7.21
C ASN A 96 6.01 14.92 -7.47
N ILE A 97 5.69 15.49 -8.62
CA ILE A 97 4.32 15.62 -9.12
C ILE A 97 4.32 15.14 -10.58
N LEU A 98 3.40 14.26 -10.91
CA LEU A 98 3.20 13.78 -12.27
C LEU A 98 1.78 14.11 -12.70
N ASN A 99 1.60 14.44 -13.97
CA ASN A 99 0.30 14.73 -14.54
C ASN A 99 0.19 14.02 -15.88
N TYR A 100 -0.79 13.13 -16.00
CA TYR A 100 -1.06 12.42 -17.26
C TYR A 100 -2.54 12.08 -17.35
N ASN A 101 -3.12 12.35 -18.54
CA ASN A 101 -4.54 12.07 -18.83
C ASN A 101 -5.51 12.63 -17.78
N GLY A 102 -5.21 13.81 -17.20
CA GLY A 102 -6.03 14.43 -16.19
C GLY A 102 -5.85 13.87 -14.78
N ILE A 103 -5.06 12.83 -14.62
CA ILE A 103 -4.71 12.26 -13.31
C ILE A 103 -3.46 12.98 -12.78
N VAL A 104 -3.53 13.48 -11.56
CA VAL A 104 -2.38 14.07 -10.88
C VAL A 104 -1.88 13.06 -9.85
N GLU A 105 -0.64 12.64 -9.96
CA GLU A 105 0.01 11.81 -8.96
C GLU A 105 1.00 12.67 -8.17
N VAL A 106 0.86 12.67 -6.86
CA VAL A 106 1.79 13.32 -5.96
C VAL A 106 2.59 12.25 -5.22
N VAL A 107 3.89 12.48 -5.12
CA VAL A 107 4.80 11.57 -4.43
C VAL A 107 5.34 12.29 -3.21
N TYR A 108 5.04 11.75 -2.05
CA TYR A 108 5.53 12.24 -0.77
C TYR A 108 6.43 11.22 -0.11
N GLU A 109 7.42 11.70 0.61
CA GLU A 109 8.15 10.84 1.55
C GLU A 109 7.96 11.37 2.96
N ARG A 110 8.12 10.51 3.95
CA ARG A 110 7.97 10.89 5.35
C ARG A 110 9.14 11.75 5.78
N ARG A 111 8.83 12.83 6.48
CA ARG A 111 9.86 13.70 7.07
C ARG A 111 10.59 13.05 8.23
#